data_9a6c2e36af0108fea0ca5ccde195315c
#
_entry.id   9a6c2e36af0108fea0ca5ccde195315c
#
_cell.length_a   1.000
_cell.length_b   1.000
_cell.length_c   1.000
_cell.angle_alpha   90.00
_cell.angle_beta   90.00
_cell.angle_gamma   90.00
#
_symmetry.space_group_name_H-M   'P 1'
#
loop_
_entity.id
_entity.type
_entity.pdbx_description
1 polymer ?
#
loop_
_entity_poly.entity_id
_entity_poly.type
_entity_poly.pdbx_seq_one_letter_code
_entity_poly.pdbx_strand_id
1 'polypeptide(L)'
;MDAYEKLANAIILQAVKDWRAARRKLKRKPQNESARIELESCEKFFRSEWFTMLTNVSGELLIEKLRNENQSVLDNKKFFKHIDVLSD
;
A
#
# COMPACT_ATOMS: atom_id res chain seq x y z
N MET A 1 16.53 15.58 4.66
CA MET A 1 15.32 14.76 4.75
C MET A 1 14.91 14.58 6.18
N ASP A 2 13.70 14.84 6.42
CA ASP A 2 13.13 14.82 7.75
C ASP A 2 12.93 13.38 8.24
N ALA A 3 13.27 13.13 9.49
CA ALA A 3 13.05 11.80 10.07
C ALA A 3 11.57 11.43 10.04
N TYR A 4 10.71 12.42 10.18
CA TYR A 4 9.28 12.18 10.12
C TYR A 4 8.86 11.65 8.76
N GLU A 5 9.39 12.21 7.70
CA GLU A 5 9.04 11.75 6.35
C GLU A 5 9.49 10.32 6.12
N LYS A 6 10.66 9.97 6.60
CA LYS A 6 11.14 8.60 6.46
C LYS A 6 10.25 7.63 7.21
N LEU A 7 9.83 8.01 8.40
CA LEU A 7 8.95 7.17 9.18
C LEU A 7 7.58 7.03 8.50
N ALA A 8 7.05 8.14 8.00
CA ALA A 8 5.76 8.11 7.33
C ALA A 8 5.80 7.19 6.12
N ASN A 9 6.86 7.29 5.31
CA ASN A 9 6.98 6.43 4.15
C ASN A 9 7.12 4.97 4.52
N ALA A 10 7.83 4.69 5.61
CA ALA A 10 7.99 3.31 6.08
C ALA A 10 6.64 2.72 6.49
N ILE A 11 5.81 3.51 7.15
CA ILE A 11 4.50 3.06 7.56
C ILE A 11 3.64 2.73 6.33
N ILE A 12 3.67 3.61 5.34
CA ILE A 12 2.88 3.40 4.12
C ILE A 12 3.38 2.18 3.36
N LEU A 13 4.69 2.04 3.22
CA LEU A 13 5.25 0.90 2.51
C LEU A 13 4.92 -0.41 3.19
N GLN A 14 4.91 -0.41 4.52
CA GLN A 14 4.54 -1.62 5.25
C GLN A 14 3.09 -2.00 4.96
N ALA A 15 2.20 -1.01 4.96
CA ALA A 15 0.80 -1.27 4.66
C ALA A 15 0.62 -1.81 3.25
N VAL A 16 1.40 -1.28 2.29
CA VAL A 16 1.35 -1.77 0.93
C VAL A 16 1.79 -3.23 0.85
N LYS A 17 2.86 -3.57 1.56
CA LYS A 17 3.34 -4.94 1.60
C LYS A 17 2.29 -5.86 2.20
N ASP A 18 1.65 -5.42 3.27
CA ASP A 18 0.62 -6.21 3.92
C ASP A 18 -0.57 -6.43 3.00
N TRP A 19 -0.96 -5.39 2.29
CA TRP A 19 -2.07 -5.47 1.35
C TRP A 19 -1.75 -6.50 0.25
N ARG A 20 -0.55 -6.45 -0.28
CA ARG A 20 -0.15 -7.36 -1.35
C ARG A 20 -0.10 -8.81 -0.86
N ALA A 21 0.42 -9.00 0.34
CA ALA A 21 0.47 -10.33 0.92
C ALA A 21 -0.93 -10.91 1.10
N ALA A 22 -1.85 -10.06 1.60
CA ALA A 22 -3.22 -10.50 1.78
C ALA A 22 -3.88 -10.85 0.44
N ARG A 23 -3.60 -10.04 -0.56
CA ARG A 23 -4.18 -10.28 -1.89
C ARG A 23 -3.68 -11.60 -2.48
N ARG A 24 -2.40 -11.90 -2.30
CA ARG A 24 -1.85 -13.16 -2.78
C ARG A 24 -2.51 -14.34 -2.11
N LYS A 25 -2.75 -14.24 -0.80
CA LYS A 25 -3.44 -15.29 -0.07
C LYS A 25 -4.85 -15.48 -0.59
N LEU A 26 -5.54 -14.38 -0.88
CA LEU A 26 -6.90 -14.47 -1.40
C LEU A 26 -6.95 -15.08 -2.78
N LYS A 27 -5.94 -14.85 -3.60
CA LYS A 27 -5.89 -15.46 -4.92
C LYS A 27 -5.76 -16.97 -4.82
N ARG A 28 -5.00 -17.45 -3.84
CA ARG A 28 -4.86 -18.88 -3.63
C ARG A 28 -6.11 -19.48 -2.99
N LYS A 29 -6.69 -18.76 -2.06
CA LYS A 29 -7.81 -19.26 -1.29
C LYS A 29 -8.82 -18.14 -1.08
N PRO A 30 -9.77 -17.98 -1.98
CA PRO A 30 -10.71 -16.85 -1.90
C PRO A 30 -11.55 -16.82 -0.63
N GLN A 31 -11.66 -17.95 0.08
CA GLN A 31 -12.43 -17.99 1.32
C GLN A 31 -11.60 -17.65 2.55
N ASN A 32 -10.36 -17.21 2.37
CA ASN A 32 -9.52 -16.92 3.52
C ASN A 32 -10.01 -15.62 4.18
N GLU A 33 -10.74 -15.78 5.28
CA GLU A 33 -11.32 -14.65 5.99
C GLU A 33 -10.25 -13.74 6.57
N SER A 34 -9.21 -14.33 7.14
CA SER A 34 -8.14 -13.53 7.73
C SER A 34 -7.50 -12.60 6.70
N ALA A 35 -7.26 -13.14 5.51
CA ALA A 35 -6.63 -12.33 4.46
C ALA A 35 -7.56 -11.23 4.00
N ARG A 36 -8.86 -11.51 3.91
CA ARG A 36 -9.82 -10.50 3.52
C ARG A 36 -9.86 -9.37 4.54
N ILE A 37 -9.90 -9.71 5.82
CA ILE A 37 -9.93 -8.71 6.87
C ILE A 37 -8.67 -7.85 6.82
N GLU A 38 -7.54 -8.49 6.62
CA GLU A 38 -6.28 -7.77 6.55
C GLU A 38 -6.25 -6.81 5.37
N LEU A 39 -6.73 -7.27 4.22
CA LEU A 39 -6.76 -6.44 3.03
C LEU A 39 -7.67 -5.23 3.25
N GLU A 40 -8.84 -5.45 3.84
CA GLU A 40 -9.76 -4.35 4.10
C GLU A 40 -9.19 -3.38 5.13
N SER A 41 -8.47 -3.89 6.11
CA SER A 41 -7.82 -3.03 7.10
C SER A 41 -6.81 -2.11 6.44
N CYS A 42 -6.03 -2.65 5.52
CA CYS A 42 -5.05 -1.83 4.81
C CYS A 42 -5.74 -0.76 3.97
N GLU A 43 -6.84 -1.10 3.31
CA GLU A 43 -7.56 -0.12 2.50
C GLU A 43 -8.21 0.94 3.36
N LYS A 44 -8.67 0.57 4.54
CA LYS A 44 -9.20 1.55 5.49
C LYS A 44 -8.12 2.55 5.88
N PHE A 45 -6.92 2.04 6.12
CA PHE A 45 -5.80 2.91 6.47
C PHE A 45 -5.52 3.88 5.33
N PHE A 46 -5.50 3.39 4.08
CA PHE A 46 -5.21 4.26 2.95
C PHE A 46 -6.27 5.33 2.76
N ARG A 47 -7.49 5.11 3.24
CA ARG A 47 -8.58 6.08 3.13
C ARG A 47 -8.72 6.97 4.36
N SER A 48 -7.89 6.75 5.36
CA SER A 48 -8.04 7.46 6.64
C SER A 48 -7.43 8.85 6.57
N GLU A 49 -7.86 9.69 7.52
CA GLU A 49 -7.24 11.00 7.67
C GLU A 49 -5.80 10.90 8.06
N TRP A 50 -5.46 9.88 8.81
CA TRP A 50 -4.09 9.66 9.21
C TRP A 50 -3.20 9.51 7.99
N PHE A 51 -3.67 8.75 6.99
CA PHE A 51 -2.90 8.60 5.77
C PHE A 51 -2.66 9.94 5.08
N THR A 52 -3.68 10.80 5.04
CA THR A 52 -3.52 12.12 4.42
C THR A 52 -2.52 12.99 5.16
N MET A 53 -2.33 12.74 6.45
CA MET A 53 -1.34 13.46 7.21
C MET A 53 0.08 12.94 6.97
N LEU A 54 0.19 11.70 6.54
CA LEU A 54 1.48 11.08 6.32
C LEU A 54 2.05 11.39 4.94
N THR A 55 1.19 11.67 3.97
CA THR A 55 1.65 11.86 2.60
C THR A 55 0.64 12.67 1.80
N ASN A 56 1.12 13.24 0.70
CA ASN A 56 0.26 13.94 -0.25
C ASN A 56 -0.29 13.01 -1.33
N VAL A 57 0.10 11.75 -1.30
CA VAL A 57 -0.41 10.76 -2.24
C VAL A 57 -1.88 10.49 -1.95
N SER A 58 -2.69 10.40 -3.01
CA SER A 58 -4.09 10.07 -2.84
C SER A 58 -4.25 8.60 -2.45
N GLY A 59 -4.95 8.36 -1.33
CA GLY A 59 -5.20 7.00 -0.90
C GLY A 59 -6.03 6.22 -1.89
N GLU A 60 -7.04 6.87 -2.47
CA GLU A 60 -7.86 6.21 -3.47
C GLU A 60 -7.08 5.83 -4.70
N LEU A 61 -6.20 6.73 -5.14
CA LEU A 61 -5.36 6.43 -6.29
C LEU A 61 -4.41 5.29 -6.00
N LEU A 62 -3.86 5.26 -4.79
CA LEU A 62 -2.97 4.18 -4.39
C LEU A 62 -3.69 2.85 -4.43
N ILE A 63 -4.91 2.80 -3.86
CA ILE A 63 -5.69 1.57 -3.87
C ILE A 63 -5.98 1.12 -5.29
N GLU A 64 -6.35 2.07 -6.13
CA GLU A 64 -6.65 1.75 -7.51
C GLU A 64 -5.44 1.13 -8.21
N LYS A 65 -4.29 1.73 -7.99
CA LYS A 65 -3.06 1.22 -8.60
C LYS A 65 -2.72 -0.17 -8.08
N LEU A 66 -2.89 -0.38 -6.78
CA LEU A 66 -2.63 -1.69 -6.21
C LEU A 66 -3.54 -2.76 -6.78
N ARG A 67 -4.83 -2.41 -6.96
CA ARG A 67 -5.79 -3.36 -7.51
C ARG A 67 -5.50 -3.69 -8.96
N ASN A 68 -4.90 -2.75 -9.67
CA ASN A 68 -4.61 -2.92 -11.09
C ASN A 68 -3.24 -3.51 -11.35
N GLU A 69 -2.52 -3.89 -10.31
CA GLU A 69 -1.26 -4.58 -10.48
C GLU A 69 -1.53 -5.99 -10.98
N ASN A 70 -1.07 -6.27 -12.19
CA ASN A 70 -1.29 -7.59 -12.79
C ASN A 70 -0.01 -8.41 -12.75
N GLN A 71 0.57 -8.53 -11.60
CA GLN A 71 1.84 -9.20 -11.41
C GLN A 71 2.96 -8.54 -12.20
N SER A 72 2.74 -7.33 -12.64
CA SER A 72 3.76 -6.63 -13.37
C SER A 72 4.77 -6.07 -12.38
N VAL A 73 5.87 -6.77 -12.26
CA VAL A 73 6.92 -6.36 -11.32
C VAL A 73 7.46 -4.99 -11.71
N LEU A 74 7.50 -4.73 -13.00
CA LEU A 74 8.02 -3.46 -13.49
C LEU A 74 7.18 -2.28 -13.02
N ASP A 75 5.86 -2.43 -13.12
CA ASP A 75 4.97 -1.38 -12.68
C ASP A 75 5.08 -1.16 -11.18
N ASN A 76 5.22 -2.25 -10.43
CA ASN A 76 5.41 -2.15 -8.99
C ASN A 76 6.67 -1.36 -8.67
N LYS A 77 7.74 -1.66 -9.37
CA LYS A 77 9.00 -0.97 -9.14
C LYS A 77 8.88 0.51 -9.43
N LYS A 78 8.21 0.86 -10.51
CA LYS A 78 8.05 2.25 -10.87
C LYS A 78 7.28 3.01 -9.80
N PHE A 79 6.20 2.42 -9.32
CA PHE A 79 5.39 3.07 -8.31
C PHE A 79 6.16 3.25 -7.01
N PHE A 80 6.86 2.21 -6.59
CA PHE A 80 7.64 2.27 -5.37
C PHE A 80 8.82 3.21 -5.50
N LYS A 81 9.40 3.27 -6.67
CA LYS A 81 10.49 4.18 -6.89
C LYS A 81 10.03 5.62 -6.68
N HIS A 82 8.82 5.92 -7.10
CA HIS A 82 8.28 7.25 -6.90
C HIS A 82 8.13 7.57 -5.41
N ILE A 83 7.66 6.61 -4.64
CA ILE A 83 7.53 6.78 -3.20
C ILE A 83 8.89 6.88 -2.54
N ASP A 84 9.85 6.07 -3.00
CA ASP A 84 11.20 6.10 -2.45
C ASP A 84 11.86 7.45 -2.66
N VAL A 85 11.61 8.05 -3.81
CA VAL A 85 12.16 9.37 -4.08
C VAL A 85 11.66 10.37 -3.04
N LEU A 86 10.42 10.23 -2.63
CA LEU A 86 9.88 11.11 -1.60
C LEU A 86 10.52 10.86 -0.25
N SER A 87 10.99 9.64 0.00
CA SER A 87 11.57 9.31 1.29
C SER A 87 13.03 9.73 1.38
N ASP A 88 13.66 9.97 0.27
CA ASP A 88 15.04 10.43 0.25
C ASP A 88 15.10 11.92 0.43
#